data_6c5b68219824bd40154dff779bd9c8f6
#
_entry.id   6c5b68219824bd40154dff779bd9c8f6
#
_cell.length_a   1.000
_cell.length_b   1.000
_cell.length_c   1.000
_cell.angle_alpha   90.00
_cell.angle_beta   90.00
_cell.angle_gamma   90.00
#
_symmetry.space_group_name_H-M   'P 1'
#
loop_
_entity.id
_entity.type
_entity.pdbx_description
1 polymer ?
#
loop_
_entity_poly.entity_id
_entity_poly.type
_entity_poly.pdbx_seq_one_letter_code
_entity_poly.pdbx_strand_id
1 'polypeptide(L)'
;MGMMSRTLGLILLAAAGALAQPGSWTTLQDTEERAFSVETPQGWKTQGGMLRKGPLDPRVQIDMTSPDGRVTMRIGDFGIGRFTVPTQQMVRLGFTEGKPYSAGQPPTTTTMARYRSGHDFADLYAQARFSKMCQTLEPKSIKTEEPVFNAAHNGPSSTTAGEVVYRCVADGQEKVAFVYTETSLYEMQGTGGWMAASLLSFLAPKDRAAATYTMLFHSAASFTENPQWAMRQEQITAAQAEAAMAIFRRTLAETQARYEHWSASMSRQVQNFSDALAGRTLTVDPQTGQQREVWTGTGATRWIEPLGTVVSSTLLPGTSFRALQDTGH
;
A
#
# COMPACT_ATOMS: atom_id res chain seq x y z
N MET A 1 62.43 34.10 23.08
CA MET A 1 61.67 34.21 21.82
C MET A 1 61.17 32.84 21.46
N GLY A 2 59.92 32.52 21.84
CA GLY A 2 59.30 31.23 21.61
C GLY A 2 58.08 31.42 20.70
N MET A 3 58.13 30.86 19.53
CA MET A 3 57.00 30.82 18.59
C MET A 3 56.01 29.74 19.01
N MET A 4 54.82 30.17 19.43
CA MET A 4 53.65 29.28 19.62
C MET A 4 52.97 29.01 18.27
N SER A 5 53.10 27.78 17.79
CA SER A 5 52.33 27.26 16.64
C SER A 5 50.94 26.89 17.10
N ARG A 6 49.91 27.58 16.58
CA ARG A 6 48.48 27.26 16.77
C ARG A 6 48.04 26.33 15.66
N THR A 7 47.88 25.08 15.96
CA THR A 7 47.21 24.11 15.10
C THR A 7 45.70 24.28 15.20
N LEU A 8 45.08 24.78 14.16
CA LEU A 8 43.62 24.83 14.01
C LEU A 8 43.12 23.41 13.62
N GLY A 9 42.51 22.72 14.55
CA GLY A 9 41.83 21.47 14.30
C GLY A 9 40.49 21.71 13.61
N LEU A 10 40.40 21.34 12.33
CA LEU A 10 39.14 21.32 11.57
C LEU A 10 38.30 20.13 12.04
N ILE A 11 37.26 20.38 12.85
CA ILE A 11 36.28 19.36 13.22
C ILE A 11 35.31 19.24 12.04
N LEU A 12 35.49 18.23 11.18
CA LEU A 12 34.48 17.80 10.24
C LEU A 12 33.34 17.11 11.01
N LEU A 13 32.26 17.82 11.26
CA LEU A 13 30.99 17.20 11.64
C LEU A 13 30.44 16.46 10.39
N ALA A 14 30.74 15.17 10.30
CA ALA A 14 30.02 14.26 9.43
C ALA A 14 28.60 14.12 10.00
N ALA A 15 27.64 14.87 9.45
CA ALA A 15 26.23 14.60 9.61
C ALA A 15 25.95 13.25 8.93
N ALA A 16 26.19 12.15 9.63
CA ALA A 16 25.71 10.85 9.26
C ALA A 16 24.19 10.92 9.30
N GLY A 17 23.57 11.13 8.14
CA GLY A 17 22.13 10.91 7.98
C GLY A 17 21.84 9.48 8.41
N ALA A 18 21.30 9.33 9.61
CA ALA A 18 20.83 8.04 10.10
C ALA A 18 19.73 7.57 9.13
N LEU A 19 20.13 6.73 8.18
CA LEU A 19 19.21 5.86 7.47
C LEU A 19 18.55 5.05 8.58
N ALA A 20 17.27 5.32 8.85
CA ALA A 20 16.50 4.56 9.82
C ALA A 20 16.61 3.09 9.41
N GLN A 21 17.38 2.33 10.19
CA GLN A 21 17.41 0.88 10.00
C GLN A 21 16.00 0.36 10.18
N PRO A 22 15.50 -0.53 9.29
CA PRO A 22 14.26 -1.24 9.54
C PRO A 22 14.50 -2.13 10.77
N GLY A 23 14.00 -1.73 11.95
CA GLY A 23 14.26 -2.57 13.11
C GLY A 23 13.75 -2.08 14.47
N SER A 24 13.36 -0.84 14.65
CA SER A 24 12.76 -0.41 15.90
C SER A 24 11.34 0.08 15.72
N TRP A 25 10.43 -0.54 16.48
CA TRP A 25 9.00 -0.27 16.41
C TRP A 25 8.50 0.27 17.75
N THR A 26 7.48 1.10 17.70
CA THR A 26 6.77 1.60 18.87
C THR A 26 5.30 1.24 18.71
N THR A 27 4.71 0.66 19.73
CA THR A 27 3.28 0.35 19.72
C THR A 27 2.48 1.62 19.97
N LEU A 28 1.66 2.01 18.99
CA LEU A 28 0.59 2.99 19.12
C LEU A 28 -0.67 2.28 19.61
N GLN A 29 -1.25 2.79 20.68
CA GLN A 29 -2.62 2.41 21.09
C GLN A 29 -3.58 3.51 20.69
N ASP A 30 -4.74 3.13 20.17
CA ASP A 30 -5.81 4.08 19.95
C ASP A 30 -6.23 4.74 21.27
N THR A 31 -6.09 6.07 21.32
CA THR A 31 -6.36 6.86 22.54
C THR A 31 -7.82 7.24 22.70
N GLU A 32 -8.58 7.27 21.60
CA GLU A 32 -9.98 7.74 21.59
C GLU A 32 -10.91 6.66 22.13
N GLU A 33 -10.85 5.47 21.60
CA GLU A 33 -11.76 4.39 21.95
C GLU A 33 -11.06 3.14 22.50
N ARG A 34 -9.72 3.11 22.47
CA ARG A 34 -8.93 1.92 22.77
C ARG A 34 -9.32 0.74 21.89
N ALA A 35 -9.62 1.03 20.63
CA ALA A 35 -10.15 0.06 19.68
C ALA A 35 -9.09 -0.91 19.18
N PHE A 36 -7.84 -0.46 19.08
CA PHE A 36 -6.76 -1.25 18.52
C PHE A 36 -5.38 -0.83 19.04
N SER A 37 -4.39 -1.65 18.76
CA SER A 37 -2.98 -1.32 18.80
C SER A 37 -2.33 -1.62 17.44
N VAL A 38 -1.24 -0.89 17.11
CA VAL A 38 -0.49 -1.05 15.87
C VAL A 38 0.96 -0.65 16.10
N GLU A 39 1.90 -1.33 15.46
CA GLU A 39 3.31 -0.96 15.48
C GLU A 39 3.58 0.13 14.44
N THR A 40 4.28 1.17 14.87
CA THR A 40 4.70 2.30 14.03
C THR A 40 6.22 2.45 14.11
N PRO A 41 6.90 2.95 13.07
CA PRO A 41 8.35 3.11 13.11
C PRO A 41 8.76 4.04 14.25
N GLN A 42 9.74 3.63 15.04
CA GLN A 42 10.21 4.42 16.17
C GLN A 42 10.74 5.79 15.73
N GLY A 43 10.40 6.83 16.49
CA GLY A 43 10.81 8.20 16.21
C GLY A 43 10.01 8.89 15.10
N TRP A 44 9.06 8.23 14.48
CA TRP A 44 8.15 8.87 13.51
C TRP A 44 7.05 9.62 14.25
N LYS A 45 6.63 10.75 13.67
CA LYS A 45 5.43 11.45 14.12
C LYS A 45 4.22 10.65 13.67
N THR A 46 3.47 10.12 14.64
CA THR A 46 2.25 9.36 14.36
C THR A 46 1.05 10.10 14.94
N GLN A 47 -0.04 10.12 14.19
CA GLN A 47 -1.31 10.75 14.60
C GLN A 47 -2.49 10.00 13.99
N GLY A 48 -3.64 10.06 14.66
CA GLY A 48 -4.86 9.38 14.26
C GLY A 48 -5.30 8.36 15.28
N GLY A 49 -6.24 7.51 14.88
CA GLY A 49 -6.88 6.54 15.75
C GLY A 49 -8.19 6.06 15.17
N MET A 50 -9.09 5.58 16.03
CA MET A 50 -10.48 5.27 15.70
C MET A 50 -11.30 6.56 15.71
N LEU A 51 -11.85 6.92 14.56
CA LEU A 51 -12.67 8.12 14.39
C LEU A 51 -14.09 7.71 14.03
N ARG A 52 -15.10 8.43 14.54
CA ARG A 52 -16.50 8.16 14.24
C ARG A 52 -17.11 9.27 13.40
N LYS A 53 -17.68 8.90 12.27
CA LYS A 53 -18.55 9.79 11.49
C LYS A 53 -20.01 9.70 11.94
N GLY A 54 -20.35 8.67 12.68
CA GLY A 54 -21.64 8.42 13.31
C GLY A 54 -21.54 7.23 14.27
N PRO A 55 -22.59 6.95 15.07
CA PRO A 55 -22.54 5.88 16.07
C PRO A 55 -22.16 4.51 15.48
N LEU A 56 -22.56 4.25 14.23
CA LEU A 56 -22.36 2.99 13.52
C LEU A 56 -21.28 3.05 12.43
N ASP A 57 -20.48 4.12 12.38
CA ASP A 57 -19.49 4.32 11.34
C ASP A 57 -18.10 4.65 11.95
N PRO A 58 -17.50 3.68 12.67
CA PRO A 58 -16.11 3.80 13.13
C PRO A 58 -15.17 3.62 11.95
N ARG A 59 -14.15 4.44 11.87
CA ARG A 59 -13.14 4.40 10.80
C ARG A 59 -11.75 4.60 11.37
N VAL A 60 -10.80 3.84 10.89
CA VAL A 60 -9.39 3.98 11.25
C VAL A 60 -8.73 4.97 10.30
N GLN A 61 -7.93 5.87 10.86
CA GLN A 61 -6.94 6.63 10.12
C GLN A 61 -5.70 6.80 10.97
N ILE A 62 -4.56 6.39 10.44
CA ILE A 62 -3.26 6.54 11.09
C ILE A 62 -2.32 7.16 10.09
N ASP A 63 -1.89 8.39 10.37
CA ASP A 63 -0.89 9.10 9.58
C ASP A 63 0.47 9.00 10.29
N MET A 64 1.49 8.62 9.55
CA MET A 64 2.87 8.49 10.01
C MET A 64 3.78 9.34 9.13
N THR A 65 4.63 10.15 9.74
CA THR A 65 5.58 11.02 9.04
C THR A 65 6.98 10.79 9.58
N SER A 66 7.94 10.57 8.69
CA SER A 66 9.34 10.41 9.06
C SER A 66 9.89 11.64 9.78
N PRO A 67 10.96 11.52 10.61
CA PRO A 67 11.54 12.64 11.34
C PRO A 67 12.00 13.79 10.44
N ASP A 68 12.45 13.50 9.22
CA ASP A 68 12.85 14.49 8.22
C ASP A 68 11.68 15.02 7.37
N GLY A 69 10.44 14.56 7.62
CA GLY A 69 9.24 14.98 6.90
C GLY A 69 9.13 14.51 5.45
N ARG A 70 10.12 13.75 4.93
CA ARG A 70 10.20 13.39 3.52
C ARG A 70 9.36 12.18 3.15
N VAL A 71 9.03 11.34 4.12
CA VAL A 71 8.20 10.13 3.94
C VAL A 71 6.92 10.29 4.73
N THR A 72 5.79 10.03 4.09
CA THR A 72 4.49 9.94 4.75
C THR A 72 3.84 8.60 4.44
N MET A 73 3.28 7.95 5.44
CA MET A 73 2.48 6.72 5.32
C MET A 73 1.10 6.96 5.92
N ARG A 74 0.10 6.27 5.40
CA ARG A 74 -1.26 6.28 5.96
C ARG A 74 -1.86 4.88 5.92
N ILE A 75 -2.51 4.51 7.02
CA ILE A 75 -3.36 3.32 7.15
C ILE A 75 -4.79 3.82 7.36
N GLY A 76 -5.72 3.37 6.52
CA GLY A 76 -7.11 3.83 6.50
C GLY A 76 -7.26 5.29 6.04
N ASP A 77 -8.50 5.74 5.93
CA ASP A 77 -8.81 7.16 5.67
C ASP A 77 -10.22 7.47 6.16
N PHE A 78 -10.33 8.40 7.11
CA PHE A 78 -11.61 8.82 7.69
C PHE A 78 -12.58 9.40 6.64
N GLY A 79 -12.05 10.00 5.57
CA GLY A 79 -12.83 10.53 4.45
C GLY A 79 -13.54 9.44 3.61
N ILE A 80 -13.03 8.21 3.64
CA ILE A 80 -13.56 7.10 2.86
C ILE A 80 -14.59 6.32 3.69
N GLY A 81 -15.84 6.32 3.25
CA GLY A 81 -16.95 5.65 3.93
C GLY A 81 -17.41 4.40 3.22
N ARG A 82 -18.61 3.99 3.60
CA ARG A 82 -19.33 2.93 2.89
C ARG A 82 -20.03 3.50 1.67
N PHE A 83 -20.22 2.65 0.69
CA PHE A 83 -20.86 2.98 -0.57
C PHE A 83 -22.10 2.10 -0.77
N THR A 84 -23.13 2.68 -1.41
CA THR A 84 -24.30 1.94 -1.88
C THR A 84 -24.27 1.88 -3.40
N VAL A 85 -24.42 0.67 -3.95
CA VAL A 85 -24.50 0.50 -5.40
C VAL A 85 -25.89 0.96 -5.88
N PRO A 86 -25.97 1.97 -6.76
CA PRO A 86 -27.25 2.46 -7.23
C PRO A 86 -27.97 1.43 -8.09
N THR A 87 -29.19 1.07 -7.74
CA THR A 87 -30.08 0.29 -8.61
C THR A 87 -30.69 1.18 -9.69
N GLN A 88 -31.22 0.59 -10.76
CA GLN A 88 -31.91 1.36 -11.81
C GLN A 88 -33.07 2.20 -11.24
N GLN A 89 -33.80 1.65 -10.26
CA GLN A 89 -34.89 2.37 -9.61
C GLN A 89 -34.38 3.58 -8.82
N MET A 90 -33.28 3.43 -8.09
CA MET A 90 -32.67 4.54 -7.33
C MET A 90 -32.18 5.64 -8.28
N VAL A 91 -31.57 5.26 -9.41
CA VAL A 91 -31.14 6.25 -10.42
C VAL A 91 -32.34 7.02 -10.99
N ARG A 92 -33.47 6.34 -11.27
CA ARG A 92 -34.71 7.01 -11.73
C ARG A 92 -35.27 7.98 -10.69
N LEU A 93 -35.05 7.73 -9.39
CA LEU A 93 -35.45 8.59 -8.29
C LEU A 93 -34.44 9.72 -8.01
N GLY A 94 -33.38 9.85 -8.83
CA GLY A 94 -32.39 10.90 -8.70
C GLY A 94 -31.19 10.60 -7.78
N PHE A 95 -31.09 9.36 -7.29
CA PHE A 95 -29.90 8.91 -6.52
C PHE A 95 -28.79 8.52 -7.48
N THR A 96 -27.98 9.48 -7.86
CA THR A 96 -26.85 9.30 -8.77
C THR A 96 -25.51 9.17 -8.05
N GLU A 97 -24.50 8.71 -8.76
CA GLU A 97 -23.14 8.54 -8.22
C GLU A 97 -22.61 9.83 -7.57
N GLY A 98 -21.97 9.71 -6.43
CA GLY A 98 -21.45 10.82 -5.61
C GLY A 98 -22.47 11.43 -4.64
N LYS A 99 -23.75 11.08 -4.73
CA LYS A 99 -24.79 11.62 -3.81
C LYS A 99 -24.82 10.83 -2.50
N PRO A 100 -25.09 11.52 -1.36
CA PRO A 100 -25.32 10.82 -0.11
C PRO A 100 -26.64 10.05 -0.16
N TYR A 101 -26.67 8.90 0.48
CA TYR A 101 -27.84 8.06 0.66
C TYR A 101 -27.94 7.63 2.12
N SER A 102 -29.08 7.81 2.72
CA SER A 102 -29.34 7.42 4.09
C SER A 102 -30.47 6.41 4.15
N ALA A 103 -30.23 5.28 4.79
CA ALA A 103 -31.21 4.22 4.97
C ALA A 103 -31.07 3.57 6.36
N GLY A 104 -32.15 2.88 6.79
CA GLY A 104 -32.19 2.16 8.05
C GLY A 104 -32.61 3.01 9.26
N GLN A 105 -32.72 2.37 10.42
CA GLN A 105 -32.98 2.99 11.71
C GLN A 105 -32.06 2.37 12.77
N PRO A 106 -31.14 3.15 13.35
CA PRO A 106 -30.81 4.55 13.00
C PRO A 106 -30.24 4.67 11.59
N PRO A 107 -30.43 5.82 10.92
CA PRO A 107 -30.00 5.98 9.55
C PRO A 107 -28.47 5.89 9.42
N THR A 108 -28.01 5.06 8.50
CA THR A 108 -26.59 5.01 8.11
C THR A 108 -26.45 5.78 6.80
N THR A 109 -25.60 6.77 6.79
CA THR A 109 -25.30 7.53 5.57
C THR A 109 -24.16 6.89 4.81
N THR A 110 -24.42 6.57 3.55
CA THR A 110 -23.44 6.06 2.58
C THR A 110 -23.30 7.02 1.41
N THR A 111 -22.38 6.77 0.51
CA THR A 111 -22.27 7.50 -0.76
C THR A 111 -22.68 6.57 -1.90
N MET A 112 -23.53 7.05 -2.81
CA MET A 112 -23.87 6.31 -4.01
C MET A 112 -22.65 6.16 -4.89
N ALA A 113 -22.22 4.92 -5.16
CA ALA A 113 -21.13 4.65 -6.08
C ALA A 113 -21.23 3.24 -6.67
N ARG A 114 -20.95 3.11 -7.95
CA ARG A 114 -20.76 1.79 -8.58
C ARG A 114 -19.61 1.07 -7.88
N TYR A 115 -19.72 -0.25 -7.79
CA TYR A 115 -18.61 -1.05 -7.28
C TYR A 115 -17.34 -0.81 -8.09
N ARG A 116 -16.24 -0.68 -7.39
CA ARG A 116 -14.90 -0.59 -7.96
C ARG A 116 -14.04 -1.71 -7.40
N SER A 117 -13.29 -2.36 -8.27
CA SER A 117 -12.27 -3.33 -7.84
C SER A 117 -11.24 -2.65 -6.94
N GLY A 118 -10.47 -3.43 -6.17
CA GLY A 118 -9.38 -2.90 -5.37
C GLY A 118 -8.42 -2.06 -6.20
N HIS A 119 -8.05 -2.53 -7.39
CA HIS A 119 -7.18 -1.78 -8.30
C HIS A 119 -7.80 -0.46 -8.77
N ASP A 120 -9.04 -0.48 -9.27
CA ASP A 120 -9.71 0.74 -9.75
C ASP A 120 -9.91 1.76 -8.63
N PHE A 121 -10.18 1.28 -7.41
CA PHE A 121 -10.31 2.17 -6.26
C PHE A 121 -8.97 2.71 -5.81
N ALA A 122 -7.89 1.92 -5.83
CA ALA A 122 -6.54 2.37 -5.55
C ALA A 122 -6.12 3.49 -6.50
N ASP A 123 -6.41 3.33 -7.80
CA ASP A 123 -6.11 4.34 -8.83
C ASP A 123 -6.86 5.64 -8.57
N LEU A 124 -8.18 5.55 -8.35
CA LEU A 124 -9.02 6.71 -8.02
C LEU A 124 -8.52 7.44 -6.77
N TYR A 125 -8.20 6.67 -5.72
CA TYR A 125 -7.71 7.24 -4.46
C TYR A 125 -6.34 7.89 -4.62
N ALA A 126 -5.41 7.24 -5.35
CA ALA A 126 -4.10 7.80 -5.63
C ALA A 126 -4.20 9.15 -6.33
N GLN A 127 -5.02 9.24 -7.36
CA GLN A 127 -5.27 10.49 -8.08
C GLN A 127 -5.89 11.56 -7.17
N ALA A 128 -6.93 11.22 -6.39
CA ALA A 128 -7.58 12.16 -5.50
C ALA A 128 -6.66 12.68 -4.38
N ARG A 129 -5.81 11.81 -3.84
CA ARG A 129 -4.92 12.14 -2.72
C ARG A 129 -3.66 12.88 -3.18
N PHE A 130 -2.97 12.33 -4.19
CA PHE A 130 -1.62 12.78 -4.53
C PHE A 130 -1.59 13.88 -5.59
N SER A 131 -2.65 14.09 -6.38
CA SER A 131 -2.70 15.20 -7.35
C SER A 131 -2.52 16.57 -6.71
N LYS A 132 -2.91 16.72 -5.44
CA LYS A 132 -2.72 17.96 -4.69
C LYS A 132 -1.33 18.10 -4.07
N MET A 133 -0.57 17.03 -4.01
CA MET A 133 0.76 16.97 -3.40
C MET A 133 1.89 16.93 -4.43
N CYS A 134 1.57 16.53 -5.66
CA CYS A 134 2.51 16.35 -6.74
C CYS A 134 2.28 17.40 -7.83
N GLN A 135 3.36 17.99 -8.33
CA GLN A 135 3.34 18.87 -9.52
C GLN A 135 3.04 18.05 -10.78
N THR A 136 3.60 16.83 -10.85
CA THR A 136 3.26 15.81 -11.84
C THR A 136 2.97 14.49 -11.13
N LEU A 137 1.97 13.77 -11.61
CA LEU A 137 1.58 12.46 -11.09
C LEU A 137 1.34 11.54 -12.29
N GLU A 138 2.27 10.63 -12.54
CA GLU A 138 2.28 9.76 -13.71
C GLU A 138 2.20 8.30 -13.27
N PRO A 139 1.28 7.49 -13.83
CA PRO A 139 1.23 6.07 -13.50
C PRO A 139 2.54 5.40 -13.90
N LYS A 140 3.10 4.61 -13.01
CA LYS A 140 4.25 3.78 -13.29
C LYS A 140 3.70 2.37 -13.54
N SER A 141 3.85 1.89 -14.77
CA SER A 141 3.54 0.50 -15.10
C SER A 141 4.51 -0.41 -14.36
N ILE A 142 4.10 -0.88 -13.19
CA ILE A 142 4.70 -2.04 -12.57
C ILE A 142 3.81 -3.20 -12.97
N LYS A 143 4.38 -4.25 -13.55
CA LYS A 143 3.72 -5.55 -13.62
C LYS A 143 3.61 -6.06 -12.18
N THR A 144 2.62 -5.58 -11.46
CA THR A 144 2.17 -6.25 -10.26
C THR A 144 1.32 -7.41 -10.74
N GLU A 145 1.77 -8.63 -10.49
CA GLU A 145 0.83 -9.75 -10.50
C GLU A 145 -0.24 -9.37 -9.49
N GLU A 146 -1.47 -9.19 -9.98
CA GLU A 146 -2.60 -9.16 -9.07
C GLU A 146 -2.50 -10.43 -8.25
N PRO A 147 -2.36 -10.35 -6.93
CA PRO A 147 -2.54 -11.55 -6.13
C PRO A 147 -3.97 -11.98 -6.38
N VAL A 148 -4.15 -12.98 -7.24
CA VAL A 148 -5.43 -13.64 -7.50
C VAL A 148 -5.79 -14.40 -6.24
N PHE A 149 -6.17 -13.67 -5.21
CA PHE A 149 -6.84 -14.23 -4.05
C PHE A 149 -8.32 -14.42 -4.41
N ASN A 150 -8.58 -15.40 -5.25
CA ASN A 150 -9.84 -16.09 -5.23
C ASN A 150 -9.91 -16.83 -3.89
N ALA A 151 -10.08 -16.12 -2.79
CA ALA A 151 -10.62 -16.71 -1.59
C ALA A 151 -12.01 -17.19 -2.00
N ALA A 152 -12.16 -18.52 -2.12
CA ALA A 152 -13.44 -19.17 -2.31
C ALA A 152 -14.32 -18.80 -1.11
N HIS A 153 -15.13 -17.76 -1.30
CA HIS A 153 -15.99 -17.25 -0.25
C HIS A 153 -17.30 -18.01 -0.33
N ASN A 154 -17.52 -18.87 0.64
CA ASN A 154 -18.84 -19.43 0.93
C ASN A 154 -19.73 -18.36 1.56
N GLY A 155 -20.04 -17.28 0.81
CA GLY A 155 -20.88 -16.19 1.30
C GLY A 155 -21.17 -15.14 0.21
N PRO A 156 -22.17 -14.27 0.41
CA PRO A 156 -22.65 -13.31 -0.61
C PRO A 156 -21.73 -12.10 -0.80
N SER A 157 -20.47 -12.13 -0.37
CA SER A 157 -19.52 -11.05 -0.51
C SER A 157 -18.33 -11.45 -1.36
N SER A 158 -17.91 -10.58 -2.26
CA SER A 158 -16.68 -10.70 -3.03
C SER A 158 -15.70 -9.60 -2.59
N THR A 159 -14.43 -9.99 -2.40
CA THR A 159 -13.35 -9.06 -2.10
C THR A 159 -12.33 -9.10 -3.23
N THR A 160 -11.91 -7.92 -3.68
CA THR A 160 -10.82 -7.76 -4.63
C THR A 160 -9.75 -6.87 -4.03
N ALA A 161 -8.50 -7.16 -4.31
CA ALA A 161 -7.35 -6.36 -3.90
C ALA A 161 -6.66 -5.77 -5.13
N GLY A 162 -5.96 -4.66 -4.95
CA GLY A 162 -5.14 -4.08 -6.00
C GLY A 162 -4.24 -2.98 -5.46
N GLU A 163 -3.17 -2.74 -6.19
CA GLU A 163 -2.22 -1.69 -5.87
C GLU A 163 -1.87 -0.86 -7.10
N VAL A 164 -1.45 0.37 -6.87
CA VAL A 164 -0.98 1.27 -7.91
C VAL A 164 0.26 2.02 -7.44
N VAL A 165 1.15 2.29 -8.37
CA VAL A 165 2.35 3.08 -8.15
C VAL A 165 2.37 4.24 -9.13
N TYR A 166 2.66 5.41 -8.62
CA TYR A 166 2.81 6.63 -9.40
C TYR A 166 4.18 7.24 -9.20
N ARG A 167 4.76 7.75 -10.28
CA ARG A 167 5.84 8.71 -10.22
C ARG A 167 5.25 10.06 -9.88
N CYS A 168 5.72 10.67 -8.81
CA CYS A 168 5.32 11.98 -8.34
C CYS A 168 6.53 12.92 -8.36
N VAL A 169 6.37 14.10 -8.89
CA VAL A 169 7.35 15.19 -8.71
C VAL A 169 6.76 16.20 -7.74
N ALA A 170 7.43 16.41 -6.61
CA ALA A 170 7.05 17.38 -5.60
C ALA A 170 8.32 18.08 -5.08
N ASP A 171 8.27 19.40 -4.96
CA ASP A 171 9.40 20.23 -4.51
C ASP A 171 10.68 19.99 -5.34
N GLY A 172 10.52 19.76 -6.65
CA GLY A 172 11.62 19.46 -7.57
C GLY A 172 12.28 18.10 -7.37
N GLN A 173 11.72 17.23 -6.53
CA GLN A 173 12.24 15.90 -6.23
C GLN A 173 11.32 14.80 -6.77
N GLU A 174 11.93 13.74 -7.31
CA GLU A 174 11.19 12.55 -7.70
C GLU A 174 10.84 11.72 -6.46
N LYS A 175 9.55 11.46 -6.31
CA LYS A 175 8.97 10.63 -5.25
C LYS A 175 8.14 9.50 -5.87
N VAL A 176 7.89 8.49 -5.08
CA VAL A 176 6.96 7.40 -5.39
C VAL A 176 5.72 7.59 -4.52
N ALA A 177 4.57 7.65 -5.17
CA ALA A 177 3.26 7.58 -4.52
C ALA A 177 2.69 6.17 -4.73
N PHE A 178 2.29 5.54 -3.65
CA PHE A 178 1.79 4.17 -3.61
C PHE A 178 0.44 4.11 -2.93
N VAL A 179 -0.46 3.27 -3.46
CA VAL A 179 -1.72 2.92 -2.81
C VAL A 179 -1.98 1.44 -3.00
N TYR A 180 -2.38 0.79 -1.92
CA TYR A 180 -2.97 -0.54 -1.90
C TYR A 180 -4.35 -0.46 -1.31
N THR A 181 -5.33 -1.12 -1.92
CA THR A 181 -6.67 -1.24 -1.35
C THR A 181 -7.25 -2.64 -1.52
N GLU A 182 -8.12 -2.99 -0.57
CA GLU A 182 -9.05 -4.10 -0.70
C GLU A 182 -10.46 -3.53 -0.67
N THR A 183 -11.27 -3.90 -1.65
CA THR A 183 -12.69 -3.52 -1.68
C THR A 183 -13.55 -4.75 -1.53
N SER A 184 -14.55 -4.66 -0.64
CA SER A 184 -15.51 -5.73 -0.40
C SER A 184 -16.90 -5.31 -0.83
N LEU A 185 -17.49 -6.09 -1.72
CA LEU A 185 -18.88 -5.97 -2.15
C LEU A 185 -19.74 -6.91 -1.29
N TYR A 186 -20.85 -6.42 -0.78
CA TYR A 186 -21.78 -7.18 0.06
C TYR A 186 -23.24 -6.84 -0.30
N GLU A 187 -24.13 -7.78 -0.06
CA GLU A 187 -25.57 -7.53 -0.18
C GLU A 187 -26.13 -6.87 1.09
N MET A 188 -26.98 -5.89 0.92
CA MET A 188 -27.63 -5.16 1.98
C MET A 188 -29.09 -4.89 1.60
N GLN A 189 -30.03 -5.62 2.22
CA GLN A 189 -31.50 -5.42 2.10
C GLN A 189 -31.99 -5.16 0.65
N GLY A 190 -31.56 -6.00 -0.31
CA GLY A 190 -31.99 -5.89 -1.71
C GLY A 190 -31.23 -4.84 -2.54
N THR A 191 -30.19 -4.22 -1.96
CA THR A 191 -29.24 -3.36 -2.67
C THR A 191 -27.82 -3.86 -2.44
N GLY A 192 -26.91 -3.61 -3.37
CA GLY A 192 -25.49 -3.87 -3.16
C GLY A 192 -24.87 -2.74 -2.33
N GLY A 193 -23.99 -3.09 -1.40
CA GLY A 193 -23.11 -2.14 -0.72
C GLY A 193 -21.67 -2.56 -0.91
N TRP A 194 -20.73 -1.63 -0.81
CA TRP A 194 -19.32 -1.95 -0.78
C TRP A 194 -18.52 -0.96 0.06
N MET A 195 -17.30 -1.35 0.43
CA MET A 195 -16.39 -0.53 1.22
C MET A 195 -14.94 -0.84 0.88
N ALA A 196 -14.07 0.11 1.14
CA ALA A 196 -12.65 -0.17 1.22
C ALA A 196 -12.36 -0.86 2.56
N ALA A 197 -12.11 -2.15 2.52
CA ALA A 197 -11.82 -2.95 3.70
C ALA A 197 -10.38 -2.74 4.20
N SER A 198 -9.46 -2.53 3.28
CA SER A 198 -8.09 -2.09 3.53
C SER A 198 -7.75 -0.89 2.64
N LEU A 199 -7.02 0.07 3.19
CA LEU A 199 -6.52 1.22 2.46
C LEU A 199 -5.17 1.62 3.04
N LEU A 200 -4.11 1.40 2.27
CA LEU A 200 -2.75 1.71 2.64
C LEU A 200 -2.16 2.66 1.60
N SER A 201 -1.40 3.66 2.03
CA SER A 201 -0.75 4.56 1.07
C SER A 201 0.52 5.17 1.63
N PHE A 202 1.45 5.50 0.75
CA PHE A 202 2.62 6.30 1.11
C PHE A 202 3.03 7.26 -0.01
N LEU A 203 3.79 8.28 0.39
CA LEU A 203 4.58 9.13 -0.48
C LEU A 203 6.01 9.17 0.06
N ALA A 204 6.98 8.76 -0.75
CA ALA A 204 8.38 8.65 -0.34
C ALA A 204 9.33 9.03 -1.48
N PRO A 205 10.54 9.54 -1.19
CA PRO A 205 11.61 9.63 -2.17
C PRO A 205 11.87 8.26 -2.81
N LYS A 206 12.26 8.26 -4.07
CA LYS A 206 12.46 7.03 -4.86
C LYS A 206 13.42 6.04 -4.19
N ASP A 207 14.49 6.53 -3.62
CA ASP A 207 15.52 5.75 -2.92
C ASP A 207 15.02 5.12 -1.60
N ARG A 208 13.91 5.61 -1.04
CA ARG A 208 13.31 5.09 0.19
C ARG A 208 12.02 4.30 -0.05
N ALA A 209 11.52 4.27 -1.27
CA ALA A 209 10.20 3.71 -1.57
C ALA A 209 10.08 2.24 -1.16
N ALA A 210 11.08 1.41 -1.48
CA ALA A 210 11.08 -0.02 -1.12
C ALA A 210 11.05 -0.24 0.40
N ALA A 211 11.88 0.49 1.15
CA ALA A 211 11.88 0.41 2.61
C ALA A 211 10.55 0.91 3.21
N THR A 212 9.97 1.98 2.63
CA THR A 212 8.68 2.52 3.07
C THR A 212 7.55 1.52 2.82
N TYR A 213 7.57 0.84 1.69
CA TYR A 213 6.63 -0.23 1.38
C TYR A 213 6.65 -1.33 2.46
N THR A 214 7.85 -1.85 2.77
CA THR A 214 8.01 -2.86 3.82
C THR A 214 7.50 -2.37 5.18
N MET A 215 7.83 -1.13 5.57
CA MET A 215 7.39 -0.54 6.83
C MET A 215 5.87 -0.39 6.89
N LEU A 216 5.23 0.08 5.83
CA LEU A 216 3.78 0.27 5.77
C LEU A 216 3.04 -1.06 5.96
N PHE A 217 3.49 -2.11 5.26
CA PHE A 217 2.86 -3.43 5.38
C PHE A 217 3.14 -4.11 6.72
N HIS A 218 4.31 -3.91 7.31
CA HIS A 218 4.56 -4.36 8.67
C HIS A 218 3.59 -3.68 9.65
N SER A 219 3.46 -2.36 9.59
CA SER A 219 2.51 -1.64 10.44
C SER A 219 1.08 -2.15 10.24
N ALA A 220 0.64 -2.34 9.00
CA ALA A 220 -0.69 -2.86 8.72
C ALA A 220 -0.91 -4.27 9.28
N ALA A 221 0.10 -5.13 9.20
CA ALA A 221 0.03 -6.51 9.71
C ALA A 221 0.07 -6.59 11.24
N SER A 222 0.71 -5.65 11.91
CA SER A 222 0.75 -5.57 13.37
C SER A 222 -0.54 -5.08 14.00
N PHE A 223 -1.51 -4.65 13.18
CA PHE A 223 -2.79 -4.14 13.67
C PHE A 223 -3.55 -5.21 14.45
N THR A 224 -3.81 -4.93 15.72
CA THR A 224 -4.51 -5.84 16.63
C THR A 224 -5.72 -5.14 17.22
N GLU A 225 -6.90 -5.67 16.94
CA GLU A 225 -8.16 -5.18 17.50
C GLU A 225 -8.25 -5.50 18.99
N ASN A 226 -8.79 -4.58 19.76
CA ASN A 226 -9.11 -4.83 21.18
C ASN A 226 -10.42 -5.62 21.29
N PRO A 227 -10.40 -6.87 21.79
CA PRO A 227 -11.61 -7.71 21.89
C PRO A 227 -12.72 -7.07 22.75
N GLN A 228 -12.35 -6.32 23.80
CA GLN A 228 -13.33 -5.65 24.64
C GLN A 228 -14.03 -4.50 23.91
N TRP A 229 -13.31 -3.81 23.04
CA TRP A 229 -13.92 -2.79 22.20
C TRP A 229 -14.87 -3.45 21.19
N ALA A 230 -14.44 -4.53 20.53
CA ALA A 230 -15.27 -5.29 19.60
C ALA A 230 -16.56 -5.76 20.25
N MET A 231 -16.49 -6.37 21.44
CA MET A 231 -17.68 -6.79 22.20
C MET A 231 -18.62 -5.63 22.51
N ARG A 232 -18.10 -4.46 22.89
CA ARG A 232 -18.95 -3.26 23.12
C ARG A 232 -19.64 -2.81 21.83
N GLN A 233 -18.96 -2.88 20.68
CA GLN A 233 -19.58 -2.55 19.39
C GLN A 233 -20.72 -3.52 19.05
N GLU A 234 -20.57 -4.80 19.35
CA GLU A 234 -21.62 -5.80 19.18
C GLU A 234 -22.87 -5.50 20.00
N GLN A 235 -22.70 -5.04 21.25
CA GLN A 235 -23.83 -4.66 22.11
C GLN A 235 -24.61 -3.44 21.63
N ILE A 236 -23.93 -2.51 20.93
CA ILE A 236 -24.57 -1.28 20.44
C ILE A 236 -25.53 -1.55 19.28
N THR A 237 -25.38 -2.66 18.55
CA THR A 237 -26.18 -2.91 17.35
C THR A 237 -26.28 -4.40 16.99
N ALA A 238 -26.89 -5.20 17.84
CA ALA A 238 -26.93 -6.67 17.71
C ALA A 238 -27.38 -7.21 16.33
N ALA A 239 -28.27 -6.51 15.62
CA ALA A 239 -28.75 -6.99 14.31
C ALA A 239 -27.99 -6.46 13.08
N GLN A 240 -27.31 -5.33 13.19
CA GLN A 240 -26.60 -4.70 12.05
C GLN A 240 -25.08 -4.79 12.18
N ALA A 241 -24.58 -4.89 13.43
CA ALA A 241 -23.14 -5.04 13.69
C ALA A 241 -22.63 -6.41 13.28
N GLU A 242 -23.44 -7.46 13.39
CA GLU A 242 -23.00 -8.84 13.14
C GLU A 242 -22.49 -9.01 11.71
N ALA A 243 -23.19 -8.50 10.70
CA ALA A 243 -22.74 -8.56 9.32
C ALA A 243 -21.50 -7.67 9.07
N ALA A 244 -21.50 -6.43 9.60
CA ALA A 244 -20.40 -5.49 9.36
C ALA A 244 -19.12 -5.88 10.11
N MET A 245 -19.27 -6.35 11.36
CA MET A 245 -18.11 -6.81 12.17
C MET A 245 -17.62 -8.17 11.72
N ALA A 246 -18.49 -9.06 11.24
CA ALA A 246 -18.05 -10.30 10.62
C ALA A 246 -17.18 -10.02 9.38
N ILE A 247 -17.59 -9.04 8.56
CA ILE A 247 -16.79 -8.60 7.41
C ILE A 247 -15.46 -8.02 7.88
N PHE A 248 -15.45 -7.13 8.87
CA PHE A 248 -14.23 -6.48 9.38
C PHE A 248 -13.26 -7.51 9.99
N ARG A 249 -13.74 -8.41 10.89
CA ARG A 249 -12.91 -9.47 11.47
C ARG A 249 -12.36 -10.42 10.42
N ARG A 250 -13.20 -10.79 9.46
CA ARG A 250 -12.79 -11.64 8.35
C ARG A 250 -11.72 -10.96 7.50
N THR A 251 -11.89 -9.67 7.18
CA THR A 251 -10.90 -8.91 6.41
C THR A 251 -9.58 -8.77 7.16
N LEU A 252 -9.61 -8.54 8.48
CA LEU A 252 -8.40 -8.52 9.31
C LEU A 252 -7.71 -9.89 9.32
N ALA A 253 -8.46 -10.97 9.54
CA ALA A 253 -7.91 -12.33 9.55
C ALA A 253 -7.34 -12.70 8.16
N GLU A 254 -8.04 -12.32 7.08
CA GLU A 254 -7.58 -12.54 5.71
C GLU A 254 -6.37 -11.67 5.37
N THR A 255 -6.30 -10.43 5.86
CA THR A 255 -5.14 -9.55 5.70
C THR A 255 -3.94 -10.12 6.45
N GLN A 256 -4.14 -10.61 7.67
CA GLN A 256 -3.09 -11.24 8.47
C GLN A 256 -2.61 -12.56 7.84
N ALA A 257 -3.54 -13.43 7.40
CA ALA A 257 -3.20 -14.68 6.71
C ALA A 257 -2.48 -14.41 5.37
N ARG A 258 -2.90 -13.36 4.65
CA ARG A 258 -2.22 -12.92 3.42
C ARG A 258 -0.83 -12.37 3.73
N TYR A 259 -0.68 -11.60 4.80
CA TYR A 259 0.63 -11.11 5.22
C TYR A 259 1.56 -12.25 5.58
N GLU A 260 1.10 -13.27 6.32
CA GLU A 260 1.88 -14.46 6.64
C GLU A 260 2.29 -15.23 5.37
N HIS A 261 1.37 -15.38 4.44
CA HIS A 261 1.66 -15.98 3.13
C HIS A 261 2.55 -15.08 2.27
N TRP A 262 2.36 -13.78 2.37
CA TRP A 262 3.10 -12.75 1.64
C TRP A 262 4.48 -12.49 2.23
N SER A 263 4.65 -12.62 3.55
CA SER A 263 5.98 -12.53 4.18
C SER A 263 6.92 -13.60 3.67
N ALA A 264 6.40 -14.78 3.34
CA ALA A 264 7.17 -15.83 2.67
C ALA A 264 7.56 -15.47 1.23
N SER A 265 6.79 -14.61 0.55
CA SER A 265 7.07 -14.12 -0.81
C SER A 265 7.62 -12.69 -0.83
N MET A 266 7.58 -11.99 0.30
CA MET A 266 7.87 -10.55 0.42
C MET A 266 9.28 -10.18 0.00
N SER A 267 10.28 -11.01 0.32
CA SER A 267 11.65 -10.76 -0.13
C SER A 267 11.75 -10.69 -1.65
N ARG A 268 11.04 -11.55 -2.36
CA ARG A 268 10.98 -11.53 -3.82
C ARG A 268 10.22 -10.33 -4.36
N GLN A 269 9.08 -9.97 -3.77
CA GLN A 269 8.29 -8.82 -4.22
C GLN A 269 8.95 -7.48 -3.92
N VAL A 270 9.55 -7.33 -2.74
CA VAL A 270 10.36 -6.16 -2.40
C VAL A 270 11.56 -6.06 -3.34
N GLN A 271 12.20 -7.19 -3.65
CA GLN A 271 13.28 -7.22 -4.62
C GLN A 271 12.78 -6.83 -6.02
N ASN A 272 11.70 -7.44 -6.49
CA ASN A 272 11.10 -7.12 -7.79
C ASN A 272 10.64 -5.66 -7.88
N PHE A 273 10.03 -5.14 -6.82
CA PHE A 273 9.65 -3.73 -6.71
C PHE A 273 10.88 -2.81 -6.73
N SER A 274 11.91 -3.15 -5.96
CA SER A 274 13.18 -2.44 -5.94
C SER A 274 13.86 -2.49 -7.31
N ASP A 275 13.86 -3.64 -7.94
CA ASP A 275 14.46 -3.86 -9.25
C ASP A 275 13.70 -3.14 -10.36
N ALA A 276 12.35 -3.14 -10.29
CA ALA A 276 11.50 -2.36 -11.19
C ALA A 276 11.74 -0.85 -11.03
N LEU A 277 11.87 -0.35 -9.80
CA LEU A 277 12.21 1.04 -9.53
C LEU A 277 13.62 1.39 -10.00
N ALA A 278 14.57 0.48 -9.82
CA ALA A 278 15.94 0.63 -10.25
C ALA A 278 16.10 0.43 -11.77
N GLY A 279 15.09 -0.10 -12.46
CA GLY A 279 15.19 -0.47 -13.87
C GLY A 279 16.01 -1.74 -14.08
N ARG A 280 15.96 -2.70 -13.14
CA ARG A 280 16.66 -3.98 -13.21
C ARG A 280 15.68 -5.12 -13.34
N THR A 281 16.11 -6.23 -13.92
CA THR A 281 15.34 -7.48 -14.00
C THR A 281 16.23 -8.67 -13.79
N LEU A 282 15.66 -9.73 -13.25
CA LEU A 282 16.38 -10.99 -13.08
C LEU A 282 16.27 -11.81 -14.36
N THR A 283 17.39 -12.29 -14.84
CA THR A 283 17.48 -13.17 -16.01
C THR A 283 18.16 -14.49 -15.62
N VAL A 284 17.86 -15.54 -16.37
CA VAL A 284 18.50 -16.85 -16.20
C VAL A 284 19.28 -17.22 -17.45
N ASP A 285 20.46 -17.75 -17.26
CA ASP A 285 21.21 -18.40 -18.32
C ASP A 285 20.63 -19.79 -18.55
N PRO A 286 20.01 -20.07 -19.71
CA PRO A 286 19.32 -21.33 -19.95
C PRO A 286 20.24 -22.56 -20.00
N GLN A 287 21.55 -22.39 -20.12
CA GLN A 287 22.52 -23.51 -20.14
C GLN A 287 23.05 -23.84 -18.75
N THR A 288 23.28 -22.81 -17.91
CA THR A 288 23.89 -23.00 -16.59
C THR A 288 22.91 -22.94 -15.44
N GLY A 289 21.71 -22.41 -15.69
CA GLY A 289 20.70 -22.13 -14.67
C GLY A 289 21.07 -20.96 -13.73
N GLN A 290 22.19 -20.27 -13.98
CA GLN A 290 22.62 -19.14 -13.16
C GLN A 290 21.71 -17.94 -13.37
N GLN A 291 21.22 -17.39 -12.28
CA GLN A 291 20.45 -16.15 -12.27
C GLN A 291 21.38 -14.95 -12.20
N ARG A 292 21.04 -13.90 -12.94
CA ARG A 292 21.80 -12.64 -12.99
C ARG A 292 20.85 -11.46 -13.07
N GLU A 293 21.21 -10.42 -12.36
CA GLU A 293 20.51 -9.14 -12.39
C GLU A 293 21.07 -8.28 -13.53
N VAL A 294 20.18 -7.79 -14.39
CA VAL A 294 20.55 -6.97 -15.55
C VAL A 294 19.61 -5.77 -15.67
N TRP A 295 20.08 -4.68 -16.31
CA TRP A 295 19.25 -3.49 -16.54
C TRP A 295 18.10 -3.80 -17.51
N THR A 296 16.90 -3.30 -17.21
CA THR A 296 15.70 -3.45 -18.06
C THR A 296 15.72 -2.57 -19.30
N GLY A 297 16.87 -1.96 -19.66
CA GLY A 297 16.98 -1.02 -20.79
C GLY A 297 16.13 -1.38 -22.02
N THR A 298 16.01 -0.55 -22.90
CA THR A 298 15.38 -0.34 -24.22
C THR A 298 14.87 -1.53 -25.07
N GLY A 299 14.39 -2.65 -24.49
CA GLY A 299 13.81 -3.78 -25.27
C GLY A 299 14.83 -4.61 -26.08
N ALA A 300 16.12 -4.42 -25.87
CA ALA A 300 17.16 -5.22 -26.49
C ALA A 300 17.28 -6.59 -25.81
N THR A 301 17.58 -7.62 -26.60
CA THR A 301 17.93 -8.94 -26.07
C THR A 301 19.22 -8.85 -25.26
N ARG A 302 19.28 -9.55 -24.15
CA ARG A 302 20.45 -9.64 -23.28
C ARG A 302 21.26 -10.88 -23.64
N TRP A 303 22.52 -10.70 -23.87
CA TRP A 303 23.43 -11.74 -24.31
C TRP A 303 24.54 -11.92 -23.27
N ILE A 304 24.91 -13.16 -23.01
CA ILE A 304 26.04 -13.50 -22.11
C ILE A 304 27.11 -14.24 -22.89
N GLU A 305 28.38 -13.87 -22.69
CA GLU A 305 29.53 -14.60 -23.20
C GLU A 305 30.03 -15.64 -22.19
N PRO A 306 30.90 -16.60 -22.60
CA PRO A 306 31.41 -17.66 -21.71
C PRO A 306 32.14 -17.14 -20.47
N LEU A 307 32.74 -15.97 -20.52
CA LEU A 307 33.44 -15.33 -19.40
C LEU A 307 32.50 -14.56 -18.46
N GLY A 308 31.21 -14.50 -18.78
CA GLY A 308 30.18 -13.94 -17.92
C GLY A 308 29.85 -12.46 -18.14
N THR A 309 30.44 -11.81 -19.15
CA THR A 309 30.04 -10.43 -19.50
C THR A 309 28.66 -10.42 -20.15
N VAL A 310 27.79 -9.52 -19.68
CA VAL A 310 26.44 -9.36 -20.23
C VAL A 310 26.38 -8.09 -21.07
N VAL A 311 25.86 -8.23 -22.30
CA VAL A 311 25.67 -7.13 -23.26
C VAL A 311 24.19 -7.06 -23.67
N SER A 312 23.61 -5.86 -23.71
CA SER A 312 22.28 -5.62 -24.25
C SER A 312 22.38 -5.16 -25.70
N SER A 313 21.81 -5.91 -26.63
CA SER A 313 21.86 -5.62 -28.07
C SER A 313 20.63 -6.19 -28.79
N THR A 314 20.15 -5.48 -29.81
CA THR A 314 19.10 -5.98 -30.71
C THR A 314 19.61 -7.02 -31.70
N LEU A 315 20.93 -7.08 -31.89
CA LEU A 315 21.61 -8.04 -32.74
C LEU A 315 22.53 -8.95 -31.92
N LEU A 316 22.73 -10.19 -32.39
CA LEU A 316 23.66 -11.11 -31.77
C LEU A 316 25.10 -10.51 -31.79
N PRO A 317 25.72 -10.24 -30.63
CA PRO A 317 27.03 -9.57 -30.58
C PRO A 317 28.17 -10.40 -31.15
N GLY A 318 28.02 -11.75 -31.23
CA GLY A 318 28.99 -12.70 -31.76
C GLY A 318 28.55 -14.13 -31.49
N THR A 319 29.18 -15.09 -32.18
CA THR A 319 28.82 -16.52 -32.10
C THR A 319 29.08 -17.18 -30.74
N SER A 320 29.90 -16.57 -29.89
CA SER A 320 30.15 -17.02 -28.52
C SER A 320 29.08 -16.53 -27.51
N PHE A 321 28.25 -15.59 -27.91
CA PHE A 321 27.18 -15.03 -27.03
C PHE A 321 25.93 -15.90 -27.11
N ARG A 322 25.25 -16.06 -25.98
CA ARG A 322 23.94 -16.70 -25.88
C ARG A 322 22.93 -15.79 -25.23
N ALA A 323 21.69 -15.90 -25.62
CA ALA A 323 20.61 -15.08 -25.04
C ALA A 323 20.28 -15.52 -23.62
N LEU A 324 20.17 -14.55 -22.72
CA LEU A 324 19.56 -14.74 -21.41
C LEU A 324 18.05 -14.72 -21.52
N GLN A 325 17.37 -15.50 -20.69
CA GLN A 325 15.92 -15.54 -20.61
C GLN A 325 15.47 -14.74 -19.39
N ASP A 326 14.45 -13.91 -19.57
CA ASP A 326 13.79 -13.27 -18.44
C ASP A 326 13.07 -14.36 -17.63
N THR A 327 13.16 -14.29 -16.31
CA THR A 327 12.57 -15.31 -15.42
C THR A 327 11.04 -15.26 -15.37
N GLY A 328 10.42 -14.31 -16.09
CA GLY A 328 8.96 -14.27 -16.27
C GLY A 328 8.20 -13.94 -14.97
N HIS A 329 8.78 -13.07 -14.13
CA HIS A 329 8.12 -12.58 -12.93
C HIS A 329 7.45 -11.22 -13.17
#